data_de68c0e8ae878988b00bc0a6ada21de1
#
_entry.id   de68c0e8ae878988b00bc0a6ada21de1
#
_cell.length_a   1.000
_cell.length_b   1.000
_cell.length_c   1.000
_cell.angle_alpha   90.00
_cell.angle_beta   90.00
_cell.angle_gamma   90.00
#
_symmetry.space_group_name_H-M   'P 1'
#
loop_
_entity.id
_entity.type
_entity.pdbx_description
1 polymer ?
#
loop_
_entity_poly.entity_id
_entity_poly.type
_entity_poly.pdbx_seq_one_letter_code
_entity_poly.pdbx_strand_id
1 'polypeptide(L)'
;MNSFVPLNQETLAHLRSQLLDDLAATRARNAVTSVGIDDAALNREAVVKLDHTVEHKLDSLAVTDQKRSGRCWLFAALNVHRHAIAKKLNLENFNFSYSYVQYFDKLERSRFFLTEIRARRDQDIDHRVIAQLLRFAAEDGGWYGYVGNLVHKYGVVPDYAMPEVESAGNTRELNRALSHVLRRGACRIRDAESDTEADAIVDATLRDAQRVITVHLGAPPTEFMWQYRTKDDTFVREGMFTPREFAEKYLPDFNNTVVLAEDPRSDKPKNTRFLVELCTNVVGAQEHNYVNMDMSVLKDAVAASIEAGEPVWFACDVNRQFNRKLGVWDPSILDLAGVYGVALDSTKEERFISGESQPTHAMVLSGFDRNSDGSIRAWRVENSWGSQLNDQKTELVGAGYATMSDEWFEDNVFYVAIKRDFVPEKLHKVLDTEPVRLPAYDLMF
;
A
#
# COMPACT_ATOMS: atom_id res chain seq x y z
N MET A 1 43.23 -7.90 13.14
CA MET A 1 42.26 -6.91 13.59
C MET A 1 42.43 -5.70 12.71
N ASN A 2 41.52 -5.44 11.80
CA ASN A 2 41.52 -4.17 11.03
C ASN A 2 41.21 -3.04 12.02
N SER A 3 42.25 -2.23 12.34
CA SER A 3 42.02 -1.02 13.13
C SER A 3 41.24 -0.04 12.26
N PHE A 4 39.96 0.18 12.58
CA PHE A 4 39.20 1.30 12.00
C PHE A 4 39.92 2.59 12.36
N VAL A 5 40.52 3.23 11.37
CA VAL A 5 41.14 4.55 11.55
C VAL A 5 40.04 5.60 11.35
N PRO A 6 39.76 6.47 12.33
CA PRO A 6 38.81 7.58 12.14
C PRO A 6 39.26 8.47 10.98
N LEU A 7 38.28 9.10 10.28
CA LEU A 7 38.58 10.11 9.29
C LEU A 7 39.36 11.26 9.95
N ASN A 8 40.54 11.54 9.39
CA ASN A 8 41.37 12.64 9.82
C ASN A 8 41.46 13.74 8.73
N GLN A 9 42.08 14.86 9.04
CA GLN A 9 42.16 15.98 8.10
C GLN A 9 42.94 15.65 6.83
N GLU A 10 43.98 14.81 6.91
CA GLU A 10 44.77 14.37 5.76
C GLU A 10 43.93 13.51 4.81
N THR A 11 43.20 12.54 5.37
CA THR A 11 42.30 11.70 4.57
C THR A 11 41.20 12.55 3.91
N LEU A 12 40.62 13.51 4.63
CA LEU A 12 39.61 14.40 4.08
C LEU A 12 40.19 15.33 2.98
N ALA A 13 41.40 15.83 3.16
CA ALA A 13 42.08 16.65 2.13
C ALA A 13 42.35 15.81 0.86
N HIS A 14 42.77 14.56 1.01
CA HIS A 14 42.99 13.64 -0.11
C HIS A 14 41.70 13.35 -0.87
N LEU A 15 40.63 12.96 -0.18
CA LEU A 15 39.30 12.72 -0.78
C LEU A 15 38.78 13.96 -1.51
N ARG A 16 38.96 15.15 -0.92
CA ARG A 16 38.56 16.42 -1.52
C ARG A 16 39.35 16.74 -2.80
N SER A 17 40.65 16.50 -2.83
CA SER A 17 41.47 16.79 -4.02
C SER A 17 41.06 15.89 -5.19
N GLN A 18 40.83 14.60 -4.94
CA GLN A 18 40.33 13.66 -5.95
C GLN A 18 39.03 14.12 -6.59
N LEU A 19 38.06 14.60 -5.77
CA LEU A 19 36.78 15.08 -6.28
C LEU A 19 36.88 16.40 -7.04
N LEU A 20 37.78 17.31 -6.66
CA LEU A 20 37.96 18.58 -7.34
C LEU A 20 38.62 18.44 -8.70
N ASP A 21 39.45 17.44 -8.87
CA ASP A 21 40.12 17.12 -10.14
C ASP A 21 39.21 16.35 -11.12
N ASP A 22 38.07 15.81 -10.62
CA ASP A 22 37.08 15.15 -11.43
C ASP A 22 36.09 16.17 -12.06
N LEU A 23 36.28 16.42 -13.36
CA LEU A 23 35.42 17.31 -14.12
C LEU A 23 33.99 16.81 -14.28
N ALA A 24 33.79 15.47 -14.33
CA ALA A 24 32.44 14.88 -14.43
C ALA A 24 31.69 15.08 -13.11
N ALA A 25 32.30 14.78 -11.97
CA ALA A 25 31.74 15.03 -10.65
C ALA A 25 31.45 16.52 -10.41
N THR A 26 32.32 17.42 -10.90
CA THR A 26 32.11 18.86 -10.82
C THR A 26 30.89 19.32 -11.62
N ARG A 27 30.71 18.83 -12.85
CA ARG A 27 29.53 19.13 -13.68
C ARG A 27 28.24 18.56 -13.06
N ALA A 28 28.27 17.31 -12.64
CA ALA A 28 27.15 16.66 -11.96
C ALA A 28 26.73 17.42 -10.71
N ARG A 29 27.68 17.78 -9.84
CA ARG A 29 27.45 18.61 -8.65
C ARG A 29 26.75 19.91 -9.00
N ASN A 30 27.24 20.65 -10.00
CA ASN A 30 26.67 21.93 -10.40
C ASN A 30 25.25 21.77 -10.96
N ALA A 31 24.96 20.70 -11.71
CA ALA A 31 23.62 20.39 -12.20
C ALA A 31 22.68 20.05 -11.03
N VAL A 32 23.07 19.06 -10.20
CA VAL A 32 22.24 18.58 -9.08
C VAL A 32 21.94 19.69 -8.08
N THR A 33 22.92 20.52 -7.73
CA THR A 33 22.72 21.64 -6.80
C THR A 33 21.88 22.78 -7.37
N SER A 34 21.71 22.85 -8.69
CA SER A 34 20.91 23.88 -9.36
C SER A 34 19.47 23.47 -9.61
N VAL A 35 19.23 22.22 -10.04
CA VAL A 35 17.90 21.76 -10.47
C VAL A 35 17.35 20.56 -9.69
N GLY A 36 18.15 19.98 -8.80
CA GLY A 36 17.83 18.74 -8.09
C GLY A 36 18.25 17.49 -8.85
N ILE A 37 18.24 16.35 -8.13
CA ILE A 37 18.76 15.08 -8.67
C ILE A 37 17.84 14.50 -9.75
N ASP A 38 16.53 14.54 -9.59
CA ASP A 38 15.55 13.95 -10.52
C ASP A 38 15.61 14.65 -11.90
N ASP A 39 15.73 15.97 -11.93
CA ASP A 39 15.84 16.72 -13.19
C ASP A 39 17.26 16.59 -13.80
N ALA A 40 18.31 16.48 -12.98
CA ALA A 40 19.69 16.32 -13.46
C ALA A 40 19.97 14.91 -14.00
N ALA A 41 19.33 13.89 -13.43
CA ALA A 41 19.49 12.49 -13.83
C ALA A 41 18.47 12.02 -14.89
N LEU A 42 17.54 12.89 -15.30
CA LEU A 42 16.52 12.52 -16.29
C LEU A 42 17.15 12.02 -17.60
N ASN A 43 16.93 10.76 -17.91
CA ASN A 43 17.46 10.12 -19.10
C ASN A 43 16.64 10.53 -20.34
N ARG A 44 17.21 11.39 -21.19
CA ARG A 44 16.52 11.92 -22.37
C ARG A 44 16.18 10.83 -23.39
N GLU A 45 16.99 9.80 -23.52
CA GLU A 45 16.72 8.68 -24.45
C GLU A 45 15.53 7.85 -23.98
N ALA A 46 15.41 7.61 -22.67
CA ALA A 46 14.25 6.95 -22.09
C ALA A 46 12.98 7.80 -22.30
N VAL A 47 13.04 9.11 -22.07
CA VAL A 47 11.91 10.02 -22.29
C VAL A 47 11.39 9.99 -23.74
N VAL A 48 12.29 9.91 -24.72
CA VAL A 48 11.89 9.87 -26.15
C VAL A 48 11.19 8.56 -26.52
N LYS A 49 11.49 7.48 -25.79
CA LYS A 49 10.91 6.14 -26.03
C LYS A 49 9.61 5.91 -25.24
N LEU A 50 9.20 6.86 -24.39
CA LEU A 50 7.98 6.71 -23.60
C LEU A 50 6.75 6.57 -24.50
N ASP A 51 6.00 5.50 -24.25
CA ASP A 51 4.69 5.27 -24.83
C ASP A 51 3.72 4.87 -23.72
N HIS A 52 2.70 5.71 -23.51
CA HIS A 52 1.69 5.51 -22.47
C HIS A 52 0.47 4.75 -22.96
N THR A 53 0.44 4.35 -24.26
CA THR A 53 -0.67 3.57 -24.79
C THR A 53 -0.65 2.15 -24.25
N VAL A 54 -1.84 1.60 -24.05
CA VAL A 54 -2.02 0.22 -23.62
C VAL A 54 -3.13 -0.44 -24.44
N GLU A 55 -2.93 -1.69 -24.84
CA GLU A 55 -3.89 -2.47 -25.61
C GLU A 55 -5.14 -2.76 -24.77
N HIS A 56 -4.95 -3.25 -23.55
CA HIS A 56 -6.04 -3.56 -22.63
C HIS A 56 -6.18 -2.44 -21.58
N LYS A 57 -7.35 -1.78 -21.58
CA LYS A 57 -7.64 -0.66 -20.70
C LYS A 57 -9.04 -0.76 -20.14
N LEU A 58 -9.15 -0.77 -18.81
CA LEU A 58 -10.44 -0.65 -18.13
C LEU A 58 -10.94 0.80 -18.13
N ASP A 59 -12.24 0.98 -18.00
CA ASP A 59 -12.87 2.30 -17.93
C ASP A 59 -12.19 3.16 -16.85
N SER A 60 -12.04 4.46 -17.15
CA SER A 60 -11.44 5.39 -16.20
C SER A 60 -12.54 6.02 -15.36
N LEU A 61 -12.41 5.91 -14.03
CA LEU A 61 -13.17 6.71 -13.08
C LEU A 61 -12.32 7.89 -12.62
N ALA A 62 -12.95 8.92 -12.03
CA ALA A 62 -12.21 9.98 -11.37
C ALA A 62 -11.34 9.40 -10.26
N VAL A 63 -10.03 9.70 -10.28
CA VAL A 63 -9.10 9.17 -9.28
C VAL A 63 -9.36 9.74 -7.90
N THR A 64 -9.03 8.96 -6.91
CA THR A 64 -9.16 9.33 -5.50
C THR A 64 -7.92 10.04 -4.99
N ASP A 65 -8.02 10.71 -3.84
CA ASP A 65 -6.90 11.43 -3.21
C ASP A 65 -6.83 11.11 -1.72
N GLN A 66 -5.84 10.29 -1.35
CA GLN A 66 -5.55 9.96 0.06
C GLN A 66 -4.84 11.10 0.80
N LYS A 67 -4.39 12.11 0.09
CA LYS A 67 -3.67 13.28 0.61
C LYS A 67 -2.43 12.89 1.44
N ARG A 68 -2.32 13.41 2.66
CA ARG A 68 -1.19 13.20 3.60
C ARG A 68 -1.53 12.11 4.63
N SER A 69 -2.06 10.98 4.16
CA SER A 69 -2.38 9.82 4.99
C SER A 69 -1.75 8.56 4.43
N GLY A 70 -1.44 7.58 5.26
CA GLY A 70 -0.90 6.28 4.84
C GLY A 70 -1.99 5.26 4.47
N ARG A 71 -3.13 5.70 3.92
CA ARG A 71 -4.30 4.87 3.59
C ARG A 71 -4.28 4.28 2.18
N CYS A 72 -3.13 4.26 1.49
CA CYS A 72 -3.02 3.75 0.11
C CYS A 72 -3.62 2.36 -0.06
N TRP A 73 -3.35 1.44 0.86
CA TRP A 73 -3.87 0.07 0.87
C TRP A 73 -5.40 0.02 0.87
N LEU A 74 -6.04 0.90 1.65
CA LEU A 74 -7.49 1.03 1.77
C LEU A 74 -8.09 1.65 0.51
N PHE A 75 -7.49 2.74 0.01
CA PHE A 75 -7.92 3.38 -1.23
C PHE A 75 -7.83 2.41 -2.40
N ALA A 76 -6.68 1.78 -2.60
CA ALA A 76 -6.47 0.83 -3.68
C ALA A 76 -7.46 -0.36 -3.61
N ALA A 77 -7.68 -0.95 -2.41
CA ALA A 77 -8.59 -2.08 -2.26
C ALA A 77 -10.05 -1.72 -2.57
N LEU A 78 -10.53 -0.57 -2.13
CA LEU A 78 -11.89 -0.12 -2.45
C LEU A 78 -12.00 0.35 -3.91
N ASN A 79 -10.94 0.94 -4.48
CA ASN A 79 -10.91 1.36 -5.88
C ASN A 79 -11.07 0.18 -6.85
N VAL A 80 -10.53 -0.99 -6.55
CA VAL A 80 -10.76 -2.21 -7.32
C VAL A 80 -12.27 -2.50 -7.51
N HIS A 81 -13.07 -2.26 -6.49
CA HIS A 81 -14.49 -2.62 -6.51
C HIS A 81 -15.41 -1.54 -7.07
N ARG A 82 -14.99 -0.27 -7.06
CA ARG A 82 -15.86 0.85 -7.49
C ARG A 82 -16.16 0.82 -8.99
N HIS A 83 -15.26 0.28 -9.82
CA HIS A 83 -15.49 0.11 -11.26
C HIS A 83 -16.69 -0.78 -11.56
N ALA A 84 -16.79 -1.92 -10.89
CA ALA A 84 -17.90 -2.85 -11.05
C ALA A 84 -19.24 -2.22 -10.62
N ILE A 85 -19.24 -1.45 -9.53
CA ILE A 85 -20.43 -0.75 -9.04
C ILE A 85 -20.85 0.35 -10.03
N ALA A 86 -19.93 1.20 -10.47
CA ALA A 86 -20.21 2.26 -11.42
C ALA A 86 -20.80 1.70 -12.73
N LYS A 87 -20.22 0.61 -13.24
CA LYS A 87 -20.72 -0.08 -14.43
C LYS A 87 -22.11 -0.69 -14.21
N LYS A 88 -22.31 -1.41 -13.09
CA LYS A 88 -23.58 -2.09 -12.75
C LYS A 88 -24.73 -1.10 -12.59
N LEU A 89 -24.48 0.07 -12.02
CA LEU A 89 -25.48 1.09 -11.72
C LEU A 89 -25.54 2.20 -12.78
N ASN A 90 -24.77 2.09 -13.85
CA ASN A 90 -24.66 3.10 -14.92
C ASN A 90 -24.32 4.50 -14.35
N LEU A 91 -23.30 4.57 -13.46
CA LEU A 91 -22.86 5.82 -12.84
C LEU A 91 -21.65 6.40 -13.57
N GLU A 92 -21.60 7.73 -13.69
CA GLU A 92 -20.43 8.45 -14.20
C GLU A 92 -19.21 8.25 -13.29
N ASN A 93 -19.43 8.28 -11.98
CA ASN A 93 -18.44 8.05 -10.97
C ASN A 93 -19.08 7.44 -9.72
N PHE A 94 -18.29 6.73 -8.94
CA PHE A 94 -18.70 6.20 -7.63
C PHE A 94 -17.49 6.21 -6.69
N ASN A 95 -17.71 6.62 -5.45
CA ASN A 95 -16.70 6.52 -4.38
C ASN A 95 -17.33 5.94 -3.12
N PHE A 96 -16.54 5.12 -2.43
CA PHE A 96 -16.80 4.75 -1.04
C PHE A 96 -16.35 5.84 -0.08
N SER A 97 -16.87 5.85 1.13
CA SER A 97 -16.30 6.60 2.24
C SER A 97 -15.08 5.90 2.79
N TYR A 98 -13.90 6.42 2.50
CA TYR A 98 -12.65 5.94 3.07
C TYR A 98 -12.53 6.30 4.55
N SER A 99 -13.11 7.43 4.97
CA SER A 99 -13.20 7.85 6.37
C SER A 99 -13.99 6.86 7.23
N TYR A 100 -15.06 6.26 6.69
CA TYR A 100 -15.86 5.24 7.39
C TYR A 100 -15.00 4.02 7.73
N VAL A 101 -14.30 3.45 6.75
CA VAL A 101 -13.47 2.27 6.95
C VAL A 101 -12.25 2.60 7.82
N GLN A 102 -11.65 3.78 7.65
CA GLN A 102 -10.56 4.26 8.50
C GLN A 102 -10.96 4.37 9.97
N TYR A 103 -12.19 4.83 10.28
CA TYR A 103 -12.67 4.89 11.64
C TYR A 103 -12.60 3.53 12.34
N PHE A 104 -13.14 2.53 11.69
CA PHE A 104 -13.14 1.16 12.23
C PHE A 104 -11.76 0.53 12.23
N ASP A 105 -10.92 0.79 11.22
CA ASP A 105 -9.53 0.35 11.22
C ASP A 105 -8.78 0.86 12.45
N LYS A 106 -8.87 2.17 12.74
CA LYS A 106 -8.22 2.75 13.92
C LYS A 106 -8.75 2.17 15.23
N LEU A 107 -10.04 1.94 15.34
CA LEU A 107 -10.67 1.37 16.53
C LEU A 107 -10.27 -0.09 16.75
N GLU A 108 -10.33 -0.90 15.69
CA GLU A 108 -9.97 -2.33 15.74
C GLU A 108 -8.47 -2.53 16.03
N ARG A 109 -7.60 -1.77 15.37
CA ARG A 109 -6.16 -1.81 15.67
C ARG A 109 -5.86 -1.38 17.11
N SER A 110 -6.59 -0.40 17.62
CA SER A 110 -6.47 -0.03 19.05
C SER A 110 -6.84 -1.21 19.96
N ARG A 111 -7.93 -1.90 19.65
CA ARG A 111 -8.33 -3.11 20.37
C ARG A 111 -7.29 -4.22 20.24
N PHE A 112 -6.83 -4.49 19.03
CA PHE A 112 -5.81 -5.51 18.76
C PHE A 112 -4.53 -5.22 19.55
N PHE A 113 -4.00 -4.01 19.43
CA PHE A 113 -2.80 -3.58 20.17
C PHE A 113 -2.93 -3.82 21.68
N LEU A 114 -4.04 -3.36 22.29
CA LEU A 114 -4.28 -3.51 23.71
C LEU A 114 -4.41 -4.98 24.13
N THR A 115 -5.07 -5.80 23.30
CA THR A 115 -5.21 -7.24 23.51
C THR A 115 -3.86 -7.95 23.49
N GLU A 116 -3.02 -7.63 22.52
CA GLU A 116 -1.69 -8.23 22.37
C GLU A 116 -0.71 -7.79 23.47
N ILE A 117 -0.75 -6.53 23.88
CA ILE A 117 0.01 -6.05 25.04
C ILE A 117 -0.46 -6.75 26.32
N ARG A 118 -1.78 -6.90 26.52
CA ARG A 118 -2.35 -7.58 27.67
C ARG A 118 -1.92 -9.05 27.75
N ALA A 119 -1.94 -9.75 26.60
CA ALA A 119 -1.56 -11.15 26.52
C ALA A 119 -0.06 -11.39 26.79
N ARG A 120 0.78 -10.36 26.60
CA ARG A 120 2.25 -10.41 26.74
C ARG A 120 2.79 -9.47 27.82
N ARG A 121 1.95 -9.05 28.78
CA ARG A 121 2.31 -8.03 29.77
C ARG A 121 3.56 -8.39 30.60
N ASP A 122 3.80 -9.69 30.82
CA ASP A 122 4.91 -10.21 31.62
C ASP A 122 6.20 -10.42 30.77
N GLN A 123 6.14 -10.24 29.44
CA GLN A 123 7.34 -10.32 28.61
C GLN A 123 8.22 -9.09 28.80
N ASP A 124 9.54 -9.27 28.62
CA ASP A 124 10.50 -8.18 28.68
C ASP A 124 10.15 -7.06 27.72
N ILE A 125 10.39 -5.80 28.11
CA ILE A 125 10.16 -4.63 27.26
C ILE A 125 11.02 -4.65 25.99
N ASP A 126 12.20 -5.25 26.08
CA ASP A 126 13.15 -5.41 24.97
C ASP A 126 12.82 -6.63 24.07
N HIS A 127 11.78 -7.39 24.44
CA HIS A 127 11.34 -8.49 23.57
C HIS A 127 10.90 -7.92 22.22
N ARG A 128 11.42 -8.49 21.14
CA ARG A 128 11.29 -7.94 19.77
C ARG A 128 9.84 -7.71 19.34
N VAL A 129 8.92 -8.59 19.74
CA VAL A 129 7.47 -8.44 19.47
C VAL A 129 6.88 -7.27 20.25
N ILE A 130 7.25 -7.10 21.53
CA ILE A 130 6.78 -5.97 22.35
C ILE A 130 7.28 -4.65 21.75
N ALA A 131 8.57 -4.59 21.41
CA ALA A 131 9.15 -3.41 20.77
C ALA A 131 8.44 -3.05 19.45
N GLN A 132 8.08 -4.05 18.62
CA GLN A 132 7.31 -3.89 17.40
C GLN A 132 5.91 -3.35 17.68
N LEU A 133 5.15 -3.98 18.58
CA LEU A 133 3.80 -3.50 18.95
C LEU A 133 3.84 -2.06 19.44
N LEU A 134 4.76 -1.71 20.34
CA LEU A 134 4.90 -0.36 20.86
C LEU A 134 5.31 0.66 19.76
N ARG A 135 6.15 0.25 18.81
CA ARG A 135 6.56 1.08 17.69
C ARG A 135 5.38 1.45 16.79
N PHE A 136 4.54 0.48 16.44
CA PHE A 136 3.44 0.61 15.46
C PHE A 136 2.05 0.73 16.11
N ALA A 137 1.97 1.32 17.31
CA ALA A 137 0.73 1.39 18.09
C ALA A 137 -0.47 2.06 17.37
N ALA A 138 -0.24 2.99 16.44
CA ALA A 138 -1.29 3.72 15.72
C ALA A 138 -0.84 4.12 14.30
N GLU A 139 -0.37 3.16 13.53
CA GLU A 139 0.06 3.37 12.14
C GLU A 139 -1.10 3.42 11.15
N ASP A 140 -0.85 3.97 9.96
CA ASP A 140 -1.83 4.08 8.87
C ASP A 140 -1.74 2.93 7.87
N GLY A 141 -0.55 2.33 7.68
CA GLY A 141 -0.27 1.29 6.70
C GLY A 141 -1.13 0.04 6.88
N GLY A 142 -1.25 -0.79 5.86
CA GLY A 142 -2.01 -2.04 5.96
C GLY A 142 -2.03 -2.84 4.66
N TRP A 143 -2.77 -3.92 4.67
CA TRP A 143 -2.79 -4.94 3.63
C TRP A 143 -4.18 -5.07 3.01
N TYR A 144 -4.28 -5.69 1.84
CA TYR A 144 -5.57 -5.93 1.18
C TYR A 144 -6.56 -6.67 2.10
N GLY A 145 -6.10 -7.73 2.78
CA GLY A 145 -6.94 -8.53 3.69
C GLY A 145 -7.52 -7.74 4.86
N TYR A 146 -6.88 -6.65 5.27
CA TYR A 146 -7.41 -5.77 6.33
C TYR A 146 -8.71 -5.10 5.93
N VAL A 147 -8.85 -4.74 4.64
CA VAL A 147 -10.11 -4.19 4.13
C VAL A 147 -11.20 -5.26 4.16
N GLY A 148 -10.88 -6.49 3.74
CA GLY A 148 -11.80 -7.62 3.83
C GLY A 148 -12.32 -7.86 5.25
N ASN A 149 -11.43 -7.86 6.26
CA ASN A 149 -11.80 -8.00 7.67
C ASN A 149 -12.79 -6.90 8.13
N LEU A 150 -12.54 -5.65 7.74
CA LEU A 150 -13.38 -4.51 8.11
C LEU A 150 -14.73 -4.52 7.38
N VAL A 151 -14.72 -4.79 6.08
CA VAL A 151 -15.94 -4.86 5.27
C VAL A 151 -16.85 -5.99 5.75
N HIS A 152 -16.30 -7.15 6.05
CA HIS A 152 -17.06 -8.26 6.60
C HIS A 152 -17.74 -7.90 7.93
N LYS A 153 -17.03 -7.20 8.81
CA LYS A 153 -17.50 -6.87 10.16
C LYS A 153 -18.44 -5.66 10.18
N TYR A 154 -18.12 -4.61 9.44
CA TYR A 154 -18.76 -3.29 9.53
C TYR A 154 -19.48 -2.84 8.26
N GLY A 155 -19.23 -3.50 7.12
CA GLY A 155 -19.72 -3.04 5.84
C GLY A 155 -18.97 -1.83 5.30
N VAL A 156 -19.59 -1.14 4.34
CA VAL A 156 -19.12 0.10 3.73
C VAL A 156 -20.28 1.03 3.46
N VAL A 157 -19.97 2.31 3.24
CA VAL A 157 -20.97 3.32 2.84
C VAL A 157 -20.46 4.14 1.66
N PRO A 158 -21.32 4.74 0.82
CA PRO A 158 -20.90 5.69 -0.19
C PRO A 158 -20.34 6.97 0.47
N ASP A 159 -19.52 7.71 -0.25
CA ASP A 159 -18.78 8.87 0.24
C ASP A 159 -19.65 9.95 0.90
N TYR A 160 -20.83 10.22 0.36
CA TYR A 160 -21.71 11.24 0.92
C TYR A 160 -22.30 10.87 2.30
N ALA A 161 -22.34 9.57 2.66
CA ALA A 161 -22.90 9.12 3.94
C ALA A 161 -21.92 9.36 5.11
N MET A 162 -20.62 9.42 4.83
CA MET A 162 -19.56 9.86 5.74
C MET A 162 -18.44 10.51 4.93
N PRO A 163 -18.56 11.81 4.61
CA PRO A 163 -17.59 12.51 3.77
C PRO A 163 -16.18 12.58 4.40
N GLU A 164 -15.16 12.73 3.54
CA GLU A 164 -13.80 12.99 3.98
C GLU A 164 -13.70 14.28 4.80
N VAL A 165 -12.97 14.19 5.91
CA VAL A 165 -12.68 15.32 6.79
C VAL A 165 -11.20 15.66 6.76
N GLU A 166 -10.80 16.81 7.28
CA GLU A 166 -9.40 17.25 7.28
C GLU A 166 -8.48 16.23 7.94
N SER A 167 -8.84 15.75 9.13
CA SER A 167 -8.05 14.77 9.88
C SER A 167 -7.98 13.39 9.21
N ALA A 168 -8.91 13.03 8.34
CA ALA A 168 -8.84 11.81 7.53
C ALA A 168 -7.77 11.95 6.44
N GLY A 169 -7.69 13.13 5.79
CA GLY A 169 -6.68 13.44 4.78
C GLY A 169 -5.32 13.86 5.34
N ASN A 170 -5.19 14.10 6.65
CA ASN A 170 -3.95 14.48 7.32
C ASN A 170 -3.89 13.83 8.71
N THR A 171 -3.48 12.59 8.74
CA THR A 171 -3.58 11.68 9.90
C THR A 171 -2.55 11.93 10.99
N ARG A 172 -1.60 12.83 10.79
CA ARG A 172 -0.47 13.05 11.72
C ARG A 172 -0.92 13.29 13.17
N GLU A 173 -1.85 14.22 13.39
CA GLU A 173 -2.29 14.57 14.74
C GLU A 173 -3.19 13.50 15.36
N LEU A 174 -4.05 12.87 14.56
CA LEU A 174 -4.83 11.70 14.99
C LEU A 174 -3.90 10.57 15.46
N ASN A 175 -2.92 10.19 14.64
CA ASN A 175 -1.99 9.12 14.96
C ASN A 175 -1.12 9.46 16.18
N ARG A 176 -0.69 10.71 16.33
CA ARG A 176 0.06 11.18 17.49
C ARG A 176 -0.75 11.06 18.78
N ALA A 177 -1.99 11.55 18.79
CA ALA A 177 -2.87 11.50 19.95
C ALA A 177 -3.23 10.05 20.31
N LEU A 178 -3.59 9.25 19.31
CA LEU A 178 -3.94 7.84 19.49
C LEU A 178 -2.76 7.02 20.01
N SER A 179 -1.56 7.18 19.43
CA SER A 179 -0.32 6.55 19.90
C SER A 179 -0.02 6.88 21.35
N HIS A 180 -0.24 8.15 21.76
CA HIS A 180 -0.04 8.56 23.15
C HIS A 180 -1.00 7.82 24.10
N VAL A 181 -2.29 7.78 23.77
CA VAL A 181 -3.32 7.06 24.55
C VAL A 181 -2.97 5.59 24.67
N LEU A 182 -2.66 4.93 23.56
CA LEU A 182 -2.38 3.51 23.51
C LEU A 182 -1.10 3.13 24.25
N ARG A 183 0.01 3.86 24.04
CA ARG A 183 1.28 3.59 24.76
C ARG A 183 1.17 3.84 26.27
N ARG A 184 0.43 4.88 26.68
CA ARG A 184 0.13 5.09 28.09
C ARG A 184 -0.69 3.94 28.68
N GLY A 185 -1.70 3.47 27.93
CA GLY A 185 -2.47 2.29 28.29
C GLY A 185 -1.60 1.04 28.41
N ALA A 186 -0.69 0.82 27.46
CA ALA A 186 0.25 -0.29 27.47
C ALA A 186 1.13 -0.31 28.72
N CYS A 187 1.70 0.83 29.14
CA CYS A 187 2.47 0.92 30.38
C CYS A 187 1.62 0.50 31.59
N ARG A 188 0.42 1.05 31.73
CA ARG A 188 -0.49 0.72 32.81
C ARG A 188 -0.92 -0.74 32.82
N ILE A 189 -1.18 -1.35 31.67
CA ILE A 189 -1.50 -2.78 31.54
C ILE A 189 -0.34 -3.63 32.05
N ARG A 190 0.90 -3.26 31.72
CA ARG A 190 2.10 -3.97 32.16
C ARG A 190 2.38 -3.83 33.63
N ASP A 191 2.02 -2.71 34.26
CA ASP A 191 2.16 -2.44 35.69
C ASP A 191 1.00 -3.00 36.53
N ALA A 192 -0.07 -3.54 35.90
CA ALA A 192 -1.25 -4.03 36.61
C ALA A 192 -0.93 -5.23 37.51
N GLU A 193 -1.42 -5.20 38.77
CA GLU A 193 -1.19 -6.24 39.78
C GLU A 193 -2.02 -7.50 39.53
N SER A 194 -3.09 -7.41 38.76
CA SER A 194 -3.99 -8.53 38.43
C SER A 194 -4.50 -8.50 37.00
N ASP A 195 -4.99 -9.65 36.53
CA ASP A 195 -5.65 -9.78 35.22
C ASP A 195 -6.91 -8.93 35.13
N THR A 196 -7.69 -8.87 36.21
CA THR A 196 -8.92 -8.06 36.31
C THR A 196 -8.61 -6.57 36.18
N GLU A 197 -7.54 -6.11 36.79
CA GLU A 197 -7.09 -4.72 36.66
C GLU A 197 -6.59 -4.42 35.24
N ALA A 198 -5.77 -5.31 34.68
CA ALA A 198 -5.30 -5.18 33.32
C ALA A 198 -6.47 -5.08 32.30
N ASP A 199 -7.49 -5.93 32.43
CA ASP A 199 -8.68 -5.93 31.61
C ASP A 199 -9.48 -4.62 31.75
N ALA A 200 -9.63 -4.10 32.96
CA ALA A 200 -10.28 -2.82 33.23
C ALA A 200 -9.52 -1.64 32.57
N ILE A 201 -8.17 -1.70 32.56
CA ILE A 201 -7.33 -0.70 31.89
C ILE A 201 -7.47 -0.80 30.38
N VAL A 202 -7.52 -2.02 29.80
CA VAL A 202 -7.78 -2.23 28.36
C VAL A 202 -9.09 -1.55 27.97
N ASP A 203 -10.18 -1.80 28.69
CA ASP A 203 -11.50 -1.24 28.36
C ASP A 203 -11.55 0.29 28.54
N ALA A 204 -10.90 0.82 29.57
CA ALA A 204 -10.80 2.28 29.76
C ALA A 204 -10.00 2.94 28.64
N THR A 205 -8.86 2.35 28.27
CA THR A 205 -7.98 2.88 27.21
C THR A 205 -8.68 2.82 25.84
N LEU A 206 -9.45 1.76 25.57
CA LEU A 206 -10.21 1.64 24.33
C LEU A 206 -11.29 2.72 24.22
N ARG A 207 -11.99 3.05 25.33
CA ARG A 207 -12.95 4.17 25.34
C ARG A 207 -12.27 5.52 25.07
N ASP A 208 -11.08 5.74 25.64
CA ASP A 208 -10.30 6.95 25.38
C ASP A 208 -9.85 7.00 23.90
N ALA A 209 -9.39 5.88 23.34
CA ALA A 209 -9.03 5.76 21.94
C ALA A 209 -10.23 6.06 21.01
N GLN A 210 -11.39 5.46 21.27
CA GLN A 210 -12.62 5.72 20.53
C GLN A 210 -12.99 7.21 20.55
N ARG A 211 -12.86 7.85 21.72
CA ARG A 211 -13.12 9.29 21.84
C ARG A 211 -12.20 10.12 20.96
N VAL A 212 -10.91 9.83 20.95
CA VAL A 212 -9.93 10.49 20.07
C VAL A 212 -10.31 10.29 18.59
N ILE A 213 -10.59 9.05 18.20
CA ILE A 213 -10.97 8.71 16.81
C ILE A 213 -12.23 9.48 16.41
N THR A 214 -13.26 9.49 17.26
CA THR A 214 -14.53 10.17 16.97
C THR A 214 -14.38 11.70 16.88
N VAL A 215 -13.54 12.30 17.70
CA VAL A 215 -13.23 13.75 17.63
C VAL A 215 -12.58 14.13 16.30
N HIS A 216 -11.72 13.26 15.76
CA HIS A 216 -11.00 13.51 14.51
C HIS A 216 -11.79 13.15 13.25
N LEU A 217 -12.54 12.05 13.27
CA LEU A 217 -13.18 11.48 12.08
C LEU A 217 -14.70 11.64 12.03
N GLY A 218 -15.32 12.04 13.16
CA GLY A 218 -16.77 12.00 13.31
C GLY A 218 -17.28 10.61 13.70
N ALA A 219 -18.59 10.51 13.96
CA ALA A 219 -19.24 9.23 14.26
C ALA A 219 -19.73 8.57 12.96
N PRO A 220 -19.46 7.28 12.73
CA PRO A 220 -19.94 6.59 11.55
C PRO A 220 -21.45 6.42 11.58
N PRO A 221 -22.16 6.51 10.43
CA PRO A 221 -23.59 6.27 10.34
C PRO A 221 -23.89 4.78 10.57
N THR A 222 -25.05 4.51 11.17
CA THR A 222 -25.59 3.15 11.34
C THR A 222 -26.51 2.74 10.19
N GLU A 223 -27.08 3.72 9.48
CA GLU A 223 -27.91 3.56 8.30
C GLU A 223 -27.83 4.81 7.42
N PHE A 224 -28.15 4.71 6.15
CA PHE A 224 -28.19 5.83 5.21
C PHE A 224 -29.19 5.57 4.09
N MET A 225 -29.70 6.66 3.47
CA MET A 225 -30.57 6.58 2.29
C MET A 225 -29.72 6.38 1.05
N TRP A 226 -29.84 5.24 0.37
CA TRP A 226 -29.16 5.00 -0.91
C TRP A 226 -29.99 5.53 -2.08
N GLN A 227 -29.46 6.54 -2.75
CA GLN A 227 -30.04 7.13 -3.95
C GLN A 227 -28.97 7.71 -4.84
N TYR A 228 -29.18 7.71 -6.17
CA TYR A 228 -28.20 8.15 -7.16
C TYR A 228 -28.86 8.59 -8.47
N ARG A 229 -28.09 9.22 -9.35
CA ARG A 229 -28.43 9.46 -10.76
C ARG A 229 -27.52 8.65 -11.66
N THR A 230 -28.12 8.01 -12.67
CA THR A 230 -27.38 7.33 -13.74
C THR A 230 -26.76 8.33 -14.72
N LYS A 231 -25.86 7.86 -15.60
CA LYS A 231 -25.31 8.66 -16.73
C LYS A 231 -26.41 9.24 -17.62
N ASP A 232 -27.55 8.55 -17.73
CA ASP A 232 -28.72 8.94 -18.51
C ASP A 232 -29.66 9.89 -17.72
N ASP A 233 -29.17 10.49 -16.66
CA ASP A 233 -29.91 11.42 -15.78
C ASP A 233 -31.17 10.83 -15.12
N THR A 234 -31.28 9.50 -15.04
CA THR A 234 -32.38 8.83 -14.36
C THR A 234 -32.13 8.82 -12.84
N PHE A 235 -33.09 9.34 -12.07
CA PHE A 235 -33.04 9.28 -10.61
C PHE A 235 -33.51 7.92 -10.09
N VAL A 236 -32.71 7.30 -9.22
CA VAL A 236 -33.01 6.04 -8.56
C VAL A 236 -32.95 6.22 -7.04
N ARG A 237 -33.98 5.75 -6.35
CA ARG A 237 -34.01 5.68 -4.89
C ARG A 237 -34.20 4.22 -4.47
N GLU A 238 -33.17 3.64 -3.89
CA GLU A 238 -33.16 2.23 -3.45
C GLU A 238 -33.73 2.05 -2.03
N GLY A 239 -33.65 3.09 -1.18
CA GLY A 239 -34.14 3.07 0.19
C GLY A 239 -33.05 3.16 1.25
N MET A 240 -33.43 2.84 2.49
CA MET A 240 -32.52 2.81 3.62
C MET A 240 -31.68 1.52 3.58
N PHE A 241 -30.39 1.67 3.86
CA PHE A 241 -29.43 0.58 3.99
C PHE A 241 -28.63 0.73 5.26
N THR A 242 -28.36 -0.37 5.93
CA THR A 242 -27.23 -0.46 6.84
C THR A 242 -25.92 -0.62 6.03
N PRO A 243 -24.76 -0.23 6.57
CA PRO A 243 -23.48 -0.42 5.86
C PRO A 243 -23.20 -1.87 5.45
N ARG A 244 -23.65 -2.84 6.22
CA ARG A 244 -23.49 -4.28 5.92
C ARG A 244 -24.38 -4.72 4.76
N GLU A 245 -25.67 -4.37 4.77
CA GLU A 245 -26.58 -4.66 3.65
C GLU A 245 -26.07 -4.06 2.34
N PHE A 246 -25.50 -2.85 2.39
CA PHE A 246 -24.90 -2.23 1.23
C PHE A 246 -23.68 -3.01 0.73
N ALA A 247 -22.78 -3.43 1.63
CA ALA A 247 -21.63 -4.25 1.27
C ALA A 247 -22.05 -5.59 0.67
N GLU A 248 -22.99 -6.31 1.30
CA GLU A 248 -23.52 -7.59 0.83
C GLU A 248 -24.16 -7.50 -0.57
N LYS A 249 -24.83 -6.38 -0.88
CA LYS A 249 -25.46 -6.17 -2.19
C LYS A 249 -24.50 -5.81 -3.31
N TYR A 250 -23.45 -5.06 -3.02
CA TYR A 250 -22.64 -4.40 -4.04
C TYR A 250 -21.19 -4.86 -4.10
N LEU A 251 -20.64 -5.44 -3.04
CA LEU A 251 -19.27 -5.93 -3.03
C LEU A 251 -19.22 -7.45 -3.23
N PRO A 252 -18.15 -7.95 -3.88
CA PRO A 252 -17.91 -9.39 -3.92
C PRO A 252 -17.47 -9.92 -2.55
N ASP A 253 -17.50 -11.23 -2.41
CA ASP A 253 -16.90 -11.89 -1.25
C ASP A 253 -15.36 -11.76 -1.32
N PHE A 254 -14.77 -11.05 -0.35
CA PHE A 254 -13.33 -10.87 -0.22
C PHE A 254 -12.58 -12.20 0.00
N ASN A 255 -13.27 -13.24 0.49
CA ASN A 255 -12.66 -14.57 0.68
C ASN A 255 -12.28 -15.26 -0.63
N ASN A 256 -12.85 -14.85 -1.78
CA ASN A 256 -12.44 -15.35 -3.09
C ASN A 256 -11.16 -14.68 -3.62
N THR A 257 -10.57 -13.75 -2.87
CA THR A 257 -9.33 -13.08 -3.25
C THR A 257 -8.16 -13.70 -2.51
N VAL A 258 -7.10 -14.01 -3.24
CA VAL A 258 -5.82 -14.52 -2.72
C VAL A 258 -4.73 -13.48 -2.94
N VAL A 259 -3.75 -13.46 -2.04
CA VAL A 259 -2.58 -12.61 -2.17
C VAL A 259 -1.43 -13.45 -2.69
N LEU A 260 -0.96 -13.13 -3.89
CA LEU A 260 0.27 -13.66 -4.44
C LEU A 260 1.40 -12.67 -4.17
N ALA A 261 2.57 -13.18 -3.84
CA ALA A 261 3.75 -12.37 -3.61
C ALA A 261 4.96 -12.92 -4.36
N GLU A 262 5.89 -12.05 -4.66
CA GLU A 262 7.25 -12.43 -5.01
C GLU A 262 8.14 -11.98 -3.85
N ASP A 263 8.38 -12.92 -2.91
CA ASP A 263 9.38 -12.75 -1.86
C ASP A 263 10.74 -12.99 -2.48
N PRO A 264 11.62 -11.98 -2.54
CA PRO A 264 12.88 -12.10 -3.27
C PRO A 264 13.95 -12.92 -2.52
N ARG A 265 13.70 -13.27 -1.25
CA ARG A 265 14.66 -14.00 -0.44
C ARG A 265 14.85 -15.42 -0.94
N SER A 266 16.10 -15.80 -1.15
CA SER A 266 16.48 -17.13 -1.65
C SER A 266 16.13 -18.27 -0.67
N ASP A 267 15.98 -17.99 0.64
CA ASP A 267 15.57 -18.95 1.67
C ASP A 267 14.05 -19.14 1.75
N LYS A 268 13.27 -18.41 0.94
CA LYS A 268 11.80 -18.51 0.91
C LYS A 268 11.35 -19.27 -0.35
N PRO A 269 11.00 -20.56 -0.24
CA PRO A 269 10.65 -21.36 -1.42
C PRO A 269 9.42 -20.82 -2.13
N LYS A 270 9.46 -20.85 -3.47
CA LYS A 270 8.30 -20.58 -4.32
C LYS A 270 7.24 -21.68 -4.13
N ASN A 271 6.00 -21.40 -4.52
CA ASN A 271 4.85 -22.28 -4.32
C ASN A 271 4.64 -22.67 -2.85
N THR A 272 4.87 -21.73 -1.95
CA THR A 272 4.70 -21.90 -0.51
C THR A 272 3.83 -20.78 0.04
N ARG A 273 2.85 -21.15 0.87
CA ARG A 273 2.02 -20.18 1.58
C ARG A 273 2.69 -19.77 2.86
N PHE A 274 2.78 -18.48 3.09
CA PHE A 274 3.32 -17.86 4.31
C PHE A 274 2.25 -17.06 5.03
N LEU A 275 2.37 -16.94 6.34
CA LEU A 275 1.55 -16.11 7.19
C LEU A 275 2.46 -15.33 8.13
N VAL A 276 2.29 -14.01 8.19
CA VAL A 276 3.02 -13.16 9.13
C VAL A 276 2.22 -13.04 10.41
N GLU A 277 2.80 -13.52 11.50
CA GLU A 277 2.14 -13.51 12.82
C GLU A 277 1.86 -12.09 13.29
N LEU A 278 0.73 -11.89 13.96
CA LEU A 278 0.26 -10.59 14.47
C LEU A 278 0.05 -9.51 13.40
N CYS A 279 0.11 -9.87 12.13
CA CYS A 279 -0.17 -8.97 11.02
C CYS A 279 -1.67 -9.02 10.69
N THR A 280 -2.50 -8.41 11.54
CA THR A 280 -3.94 -8.25 11.36
C THR A 280 -4.40 -6.94 12.00
N ASN A 281 -5.55 -6.44 11.59
CA ASN A 281 -6.16 -5.24 12.17
C ASN A 281 -7.35 -5.54 13.10
N VAL A 282 -7.91 -6.74 13.05
CA VAL A 282 -9.10 -7.13 13.83
C VAL A 282 -8.79 -8.38 14.65
N VAL A 283 -9.08 -8.33 15.93
CA VAL A 283 -8.87 -9.48 16.84
C VAL A 283 -9.66 -10.70 16.38
N GLY A 284 -8.95 -11.82 16.19
CA GLY A 284 -9.54 -13.08 15.74
C GLY A 284 -9.89 -13.16 14.26
N ALA A 285 -9.62 -12.11 13.48
CA ALA A 285 -9.78 -12.16 12.03
C ALA A 285 -8.52 -12.71 11.33
N GLN A 286 -8.60 -12.82 10.02
CA GLN A 286 -7.52 -13.36 9.21
C GLN A 286 -6.25 -12.51 9.31
N GLU A 287 -5.14 -13.14 9.63
CA GLU A 287 -3.82 -12.55 9.55
C GLU A 287 -3.34 -12.44 8.09
N HIS A 288 -2.42 -11.52 7.84
CA HIS A 288 -1.83 -11.34 6.53
C HIS A 288 -1.11 -12.62 6.10
N ASN A 289 -1.57 -13.20 5.00
CA ASN A 289 -0.96 -14.36 4.39
C ASN A 289 -0.83 -14.16 2.87
N TYR A 290 0.16 -14.81 2.30
CA TYR A 290 0.44 -14.75 0.88
C TYR A 290 1.01 -16.07 0.38
N VAL A 291 0.93 -16.28 -0.93
CA VAL A 291 1.61 -17.41 -1.57
C VAL A 291 2.79 -16.86 -2.36
N ASN A 292 4.00 -17.31 -2.02
CA ASN A 292 5.22 -16.94 -2.73
C ASN A 292 5.26 -17.67 -4.08
N MET A 293 5.27 -16.90 -5.17
CA MET A 293 5.23 -17.39 -6.54
C MET A 293 6.35 -16.76 -7.37
N ASP A 294 6.60 -17.35 -8.54
CA ASP A 294 7.44 -16.70 -9.54
C ASP A 294 6.74 -15.47 -10.11
N MET A 295 7.52 -14.44 -10.43
CA MET A 295 7.00 -13.17 -10.96
C MET A 295 6.13 -13.36 -12.20
N SER A 296 6.47 -14.31 -13.08
CA SER A 296 5.67 -14.63 -14.26
C SER A 296 4.24 -15.06 -13.91
N VAL A 297 4.05 -15.81 -12.82
CA VAL A 297 2.71 -16.22 -12.36
C VAL A 297 1.89 -15.02 -11.90
N LEU A 298 2.51 -14.05 -11.21
CA LEU A 298 1.84 -12.82 -10.80
C LEU A 298 1.40 -12.02 -12.04
N LYS A 299 2.30 -11.85 -13.00
CA LYS A 299 2.02 -11.09 -14.23
C LYS A 299 0.91 -11.72 -15.06
N ASP A 300 0.95 -13.04 -15.27
CA ASP A 300 -0.06 -13.78 -16.04
C ASP A 300 -1.44 -13.67 -15.36
N ALA A 301 -1.49 -13.83 -14.05
CA ALA A 301 -2.74 -13.73 -13.29
C ALA A 301 -3.32 -12.30 -13.32
N VAL A 302 -2.47 -11.28 -13.23
CA VAL A 302 -2.88 -9.87 -13.37
C VAL A 302 -3.42 -9.59 -14.77
N ALA A 303 -2.73 -10.04 -15.81
CA ALA A 303 -3.18 -9.86 -17.20
C ALA A 303 -4.54 -10.52 -17.43
N ALA A 304 -4.71 -11.77 -16.99
CA ALA A 304 -5.99 -12.49 -17.09
C ALA A 304 -7.13 -11.77 -16.36
N SER A 305 -6.87 -11.19 -15.18
CA SER A 305 -7.87 -10.41 -14.45
C SER A 305 -8.30 -9.15 -15.22
N ILE A 306 -7.34 -8.41 -15.78
CA ILE A 306 -7.61 -7.19 -16.55
C ILE A 306 -8.36 -7.53 -17.84
N GLU A 307 -7.98 -8.60 -18.57
CA GLU A 307 -8.70 -9.10 -19.76
C GLU A 307 -10.15 -9.47 -19.44
N ALA A 308 -10.41 -9.98 -18.23
CA ALA A 308 -11.76 -10.26 -17.74
C ALA A 308 -12.54 -9.00 -17.28
N GLY A 309 -11.91 -7.83 -17.32
CA GLY A 309 -12.54 -6.56 -16.94
C GLY A 309 -12.40 -6.22 -15.46
N GLU A 310 -11.48 -6.85 -14.73
CA GLU A 310 -11.29 -6.67 -13.30
C GLU A 310 -9.93 -6.05 -12.99
N PRO A 311 -9.89 -4.88 -12.32
CA PRO A 311 -8.64 -4.26 -11.89
C PRO A 311 -8.02 -5.02 -10.71
N VAL A 312 -6.72 -4.85 -10.50
CA VAL A 312 -5.96 -5.60 -9.51
C VAL A 312 -5.27 -4.68 -8.51
N TRP A 313 -5.44 -4.94 -7.22
CA TRP A 313 -4.66 -4.32 -6.16
C TRP A 313 -3.24 -4.86 -6.16
N PHE A 314 -2.24 -3.97 -6.02
CA PHE A 314 -0.85 -4.38 -5.88
C PHE A 314 -0.09 -3.49 -4.89
N ALA A 315 1.01 -4.01 -4.33
CA ALA A 315 1.91 -3.25 -3.46
C ALA A 315 3.34 -3.32 -3.97
N CYS A 316 4.03 -2.18 -3.90
CA CYS A 316 5.36 -1.99 -4.47
C CYS A 316 6.21 -1.01 -3.65
N ASP A 317 7.51 -0.93 -3.96
CA ASP A 317 8.37 0.17 -3.55
C ASP A 317 8.21 1.34 -4.53
N VAL A 318 7.27 2.23 -4.24
CA VAL A 318 6.79 3.26 -5.18
C VAL A 318 7.80 4.36 -5.50
N ASN A 319 8.77 4.59 -4.63
CA ASN A 319 9.66 5.76 -4.75
C ASN A 319 10.87 5.52 -5.68
N ARG A 320 11.04 4.31 -6.18
CA ARG A 320 12.17 3.97 -7.04
C ARG A 320 11.89 4.32 -8.49
N GLN A 321 12.87 4.93 -9.18
CA GLN A 321 12.84 5.30 -10.60
C GLN A 321 11.47 5.81 -11.08
N PHE A 322 10.89 6.74 -10.32
CA PHE A 322 9.64 7.38 -10.63
C PHE A 322 9.84 8.82 -11.10
N ASN A 323 9.43 9.14 -12.32
CA ASN A 323 9.34 10.53 -12.75
C ASN A 323 7.89 11.02 -12.64
N ARG A 324 7.63 11.81 -11.61
CA ARG A 324 6.29 12.33 -11.31
C ARG A 324 5.73 13.23 -12.42
N LYS A 325 6.57 14.06 -13.03
CA LYS A 325 6.15 15.01 -14.08
C LYS A 325 5.68 14.28 -15.33
N LEU A 326 6.33 13.17 -15.66
CA LEU A 326 6.00 12.32 -16.81
C LEU A 326 4.96 11.24 -16.47
N GLY A 327 4.69 10.98 -15.19
CA GLY A 327 3.79 9.92 -14.77
C GLY A 327 4.27 8.52 -15.14
N VAL A 328 5.56 8.25 -14.93
CA VAL A 328 6.16 6.98 -15.35
C VAL A 328 7.06 6.39 -14.27
N TRP A 329 6.93 5.09 -14.07
CA TRP A 329 7.87 4.22 -13.37
C TRP A 329 8.63 3.39 -14.40
N ASP A 330 9.96 3.58 -14.44
CA ASP A 330 10.83 2.87 -15.38
C ASP A 330 12.27 2.86 -14.85
N PRO A 331 12.99 1.71 -14.84
CA PRO A 331 14.35 1.64 -14.30
C PRO A 331 15.33 2.55 -15.04
N SER A 332 15.09 2.84 -16.32
CA SER A 332 15.96 3.64 -17.16
C SER A 332 15.65 5.14 -17.14
N ILE A 333 14.55 5.57 -16.47
CA ILE A 333 14.09 6.98 -16.55
C ILE A 333 15.03 7.97 -15.84
N LEU A 334 15.79 7.51 -14.85
CA LEU A 334 16.77 8.28 -14.11
C LEU A 334 18.15 7.61 -14.17
N ASP A 335 19.11 8.23 -14.82
CA ASP A 335 20.52 7.78 -14.87
C ASP A 335 21.28 8.28 -13.63
N LEU A 336 20.94 7.72 -12.47
CA LEU A 336 21.60 8.07 -11.19
C LEU A 336 23.05 7.61 -11.17
N ALA A 337 23.36 6.42 -11.68
CA ALA A 337 24.71 5.87 -11.74
C ALA A 337 25.62 6.77 -12.61
N GLY A 338 25.14 7.21 -13.76
CA GLY A 338 25.87 8.14 -14.63
C GLY A 338 26.12 9.51 -13.99
N VAL A 339 25.11 10.04 -13.26
CA VAL A 339 25.26 11.33 -12.56
C VAL A 339 26.27 11.23 -11.40
N TYR A 340 26.19 10.18 -10.58
CA TYR A 340 27.08 10.01 -9.44
C TYR A 340 28.46 9.48 -9.83
N GLY A 341 28.61 8.82 -10.97
CA GLY A 341 29.85 8.16 -11.38
C GLY A 341 30.20 6.95 -10.52
N VAL A 342 29.18 6.29 -9.91
CA VAL A 342 29.35 5.11 -9.07
C VAL A 342 28.32 4.05 -9.46
N ALA A 343 28.70 2.77 -9.35
CA ALA A 343 27.77 1.67 -9.54
C ALA A 343 26.71 1.68 -8.43
N LEU A 344 25.45 1.54 -8.83
CA LEU A 344 24.29 1.46 -7.93
C LEU A 344 23.53 0.14 -8.12
N ASP A 345 24.20 -0.84 -8.77
CA ASP A 345 23.60 -2.14 -9.07
C ASP A 345 23.39 -2.94 -7.78
N SER A 346 22.18 -3.43 -7.60
CA SER A 346 21.81 -4.34 -6.52
C SER A 346 20.61 -5.17 -6.94
N THR A 347 20.61 -6.45 -6.56
CA THR A 347 19.47 -7.33 -6.80
C THR A 347 18.28 -6.92 -5.91
N LYS A 348 17.08 -7.32 -6.30
CA LYS A 348 15.87 -7.13 -5.48
C LYS A 348 16.04 -7.77 -4.10
N GLU A 349 16.65 -8.96 -4.01
CA GLU A 349 16.96 -9.62 -2.73
C GLU A 349 17.90 -8.77 -1.86
N GLU A 350 19.02 -8.29 -2.41
CA GLU A 350 19.97 -7.45 -1.66
C GLU A 350 19.31 -6.18 -1.12
N ARG A 351 18.53 -5.50 -1.94
CA ARG A 351 17.78 -4.31 -1.51
C ARG A 351 16.77 -4.63 -0.40
N PHE A 352 16.08 -5.76 -0.52
CA PHE A 352 15.07 -6.16 0.44
C PHE A 352 15.67 -6.55 1.80
N ILE A 353 16.69 -7.40 1.82
CA ILE A 353 17.32 -7.84 3.08
C ILE A 353 18.12 -6.74 3.78
N SER A 354 18.65 -5.76 3.03
CA SER A 354 19.32 -4.59 3.59
C SER A 354 18.36 -3.53 4.13
N GLY A 355 17.04 -3.64 3.85
CA GLY A 355 16.04 -2.66 4.21
C GLY A 355 16.02 -1.43 3.29
N GLU A 356 16.70 -1.48 2.14
CA GLU A 356 16.68 -0.41 1.14
C GLU A 356 15.36 -0.39 0.37
N SER A 357 14.74 -1.56 0.15
CA SER A 357 13.46 -1.69 -0.55
C SER A 357 12.46 -2.49 0.28
N GLN A 358 11.21 -2.05 0.27
CA GLN A 358 10.08 -2.72 0.92
C GLN A 358 8.76 -2.26 0.27
N PRO A 359 7.63 -2.96 0.47
CA PRO A 359 6.33 -2.51 -0.04
C PRO A 359 5.86 -1.26 0.71
N THR A 360 6.11 -0.09 0.13
CA THR A 360 5.82 1.22 0.74
C THR A 360 4.48 1.80 0.34
N HIS A 361 3.87 1.30 -0.77
CA HIS A 361 2.66 1.88 -1.33
C HIS A 361 1.81 0.84 -2.05
N ALA A 362 0.49 1.03 -2.03
CA ALA A 362 -0.46 0.20 -2.76
C ALA A 362 -1.24 1.04 -3.78
N MET A 363 -1.44 0.46 -4.96
CA MET A 363 -2.13 1.06 -6.10
C MET A 363 -2.99 0.02 -6.83
N VAL A 364 -3.59 0.40 -7.97
CA VAL A 364 -4.42 -0.48 -8.78
C VAL A 364 -3.86 -0.60 -10.19
N LEU A 365 -3.73 -1.82 -10.68
CA LEU A 365 -3.46 -2.11 -12.09
C LEU A 365 -4.79 -2.12 -12.85
N SER A 366 -4.89 -1.29 -13.89
CA SER A 366 -6.13 -1.06 -14.64
C SER A 366 -5.96 -1.18 -16.15
N GLY A 367 -4.83 -1.68 -16.60
CA GLY A 367 -4.53 -1.94 -18.00
C GLY A 367 -3.12 -2.46 -18.21
N PHE A 368 -2.84 -3.00 -19.39
CA PHE A 368 -1.51 -3.42 -19.79
C PHE A 368 -1.38 -3.43 -21.32
N ASP A 369 -0.13 -3.50 -21.77
CA ASP A 369 0.24 -3.60 -23.18
C ASP A 369 1.22 -4.73 -23.44
N ARG A 370 1.18 -5.34 -24.62
CA ARG A 370 2.07 -6.43 -25.01
C ARG A 370 3.00 -6.01 -26.15
N ASN A 371 4.19 -6.57 -26.14
CA ASN A 371 5.08 -6.58 -27.28
C ASN A 371 4.56 -7.53 -28.39
N SER A 372 5.11 -7.44 -29.58
CA SER A 372 4.76 -8.31 -30.71
C SER A 372 5.06 -9.79 -30.49
N ASP A 373 5.93 -10.12 -29.53
CA ASP A 373 6.24 -11.49 -29.13
C ASP A 373 5.32 -12.04 -28.04
N GLY A 374 4.35 -11.22 -27.58
CA GLY A 374 3.39 -11.57 -26.54
C GLY A 374 3.83 -11.29 -25.09
N SER A 375 5.09 -10.88 -24.87
CA SER A 375 5.55 -10.44 -23.56
C SER A 375 4.87 -9.13 -23.15
N ILE A 376 4.72 -8.89 -21.85
CA ILE A 376 4.16 -7.62 -21.37
C ILE A 376 5.22 -6.53 -21.50
N ARG A 377 4.80 -5.37 -22.02
CA ARG A 377 5.66 -4.18 -22.19
C ARG A 377 5.46 -3.19 -21.04
N ALA A 378 4.21 -2.92 -20.70
CA ALA A 378 3.86 -1.87 -19.76
C ALA A 378 2.51 -2.13 -19.09
N TRP A 379 2.34 -1.53 -17.92
CA TRP A 379 1.14 -1.57 -17.08
C TRP A 379 0.56 -0.16 -16.92
N ARG A 380 -0.77 -0.07 -16.90
CA ARG A 380 -1.48 1.16 -16.54
C ARG A 380 -1.85 1.11 -15.06
N VAL A 381 -1.44 2.13 -14.34
CA VAL A 381 -1.62 2.26 -12.89
C VAL A 381 -2.64 3.34 -12.57
N GLU A 382 -3.61 3.05 -11.71
CA GLU A 382 -4.46 4.03 -11.02
C GLU A 382 -3.91 4.27 -9.63
N ASN A 383 -3.55 5.53 -9.32
CA ASN A 383 -2.99 5.92 -8.03
C ASN A 383 -4.00 6.78 -7.25
N SER A 384 -3.82 6.86 -5.93
CA SER A 384 -4.66 7.63 -5.01
C SER A 384 -4.00 8.94 -4.54
N TRP A 385 -3.34 9.66 -5.45
CA TRP A 385 -2.69 10.94 -5.16
C TRP A 385 -3.39 12.14 -5.83
N GLY A 386 -4.64 11.98 -6.22
CA GLY A 386 -5.43 13.00 -6.89
C GLY A 386 -5.08 13.19 -8.36
N SER A 387 -5.85 14.04 -9.02
CA SER A 387 -5.74 14.31 -10.46
C SER A 387 -4.57 15.22 -10.85
N GLN A 388 -3.86 15.81 -9.89
CA GLN A 388 -2.77 16.78 -10.12
C GLN A 388 -1.39 16.11 -10.12
N LEU A 389 -1.31 14.80 -10.39
CA LEU A 389 -0.05 14.07 -10.41
C LEU A 389 0.96 14.62 -11.42
N ASN A 390 0.48 15.19 -12.52
CA ASN A 390 1.30 15.65 -13.64
C ASN A 390 0.90 17.05 -14.08
N ASP A 391 1.88 17.88 -14.38
CA ASP A 391 1.67 19.17 -15.05
C ASP A 391 1.26 19.00 -16.53
N GLN A 392 1.41 17.78 -17.07
CA GLN A 392 1.03 17.44 -18.45
C GLN A 392 -0.33 16.76 -18.47
N LYS A 393 -1.33 17.49 -18.95
CA LYS A 393 -2.65 16.94 -19.29
C LYS A 393 -2.56 16.28 -20.68
N THR A 394 -2.07 15.05 -20.74
CA THR A 394 -2.25 14.22 -21.94
C THR A 394 -3.43 13.27 -21.70
N GLU A 395 -4.13 12.85 -22.74
CA GLU A 395 -5.25 11.90 -22.65
C GLU A 395 -4.82 10.54 -22.08
N LEU A 396 -3.54 10.24 -22.11
CA LEU A 396 -2.95 8.95 -21.75
C LEU A 396 -2.34 8.94 -20.35
N VAL A 397 -1.74 10.05 -19.93
CA VAL A 397 -1.13 10.23 -18.61
C VAL A 397 -1.66 11.52 -18.01
N GLY A 398 -2.55 11.41 -17.10
CA GLY A 398 -3.17 12.56 -16.47
C GLY A 398 -4.28 12.08 -15.54
N ALA A 399 -4.82 13.01 -14.76
CA ALA A 399 -5.91 12.71 -13.84
C ALA A 399 -5.61 11.57 -12.86
N GLY A 400 -4.31 11.33 -12.50
CA GLY A 400 -3.90 10.34 -11.50
C GLY A 400 -3.64 8.92 -12.01
N TYR A 401 -3.70 8.72 -13.32
CA TYR A 401 -3.21 7.50 -13.98
C TYR A 401 -1.76 7.68 -14.44
N ALA A 402 -1.00 6.59 -14.44
CA ALA A 402 0.41 6.58 -14.82
C ALA A 402 0.79 5.26 -15.52
N THR A 403 1.96 5.24 -16.14
CA THR A 403 2.52 4.06 -16.80
C THR A 403 3.67 3.48 -16.00
N MET A 404 3.74 2.17 -15.95
CA MET A 404 4.82 1.42 -15.31
C MET A 404 5.37 0.43 -16.34
N SER A 405 6.70 0.42 -16.59
CA SER A 405 7.31 -0.59 -17.45
C SER A 405 7.26 -1.96 -16.80
N ASP A 406 7.29 -3.03 -17.58
CA ASP A 406 7.30 -4.39 -17.07
C ASP A 406 8.58 -4.72 -16.30
N GLU A 407 9.72 -4.16 -16.72
CA GLU A 407 10.99 -4.28 -16.00
C GLU A 407 10.89 -3.67 -14.59
N TRP A 408 10.23 -2.52 -14.46
CA TRP A 408 10.02 -1.90 -13.16
C TRP A 408 9.06 -2.73 -12.28
N PHE A 409 8.04 -3.32 -12.89
CA PHE A 409 7.13 -4.24 -12.19
C PHE A 409 7.92 -5.39 -11.56
N GLU A 410 8.77 -6.06 -12.32
CA GLU A 410 9.59 -7.17 -11.82
C GLU A 410 10.48 -6.77 -10.66
N ASP A 411 11.09 -5.59 -10.74
CA ASP A 411 12.05 -5.10 -9.77
C ASP A 411 11.43 -4.59 -8.46
N ASN A 412 10.20 -4.06 -8.51
CA ASN A 412 9.67 -3.26 -7.39
C ASN A 412 8.27 -3.67 -6.89
N VAL A 413 7.56 -4.56 -7.60
CA VAL A 413 6.29 -5.11 -7.11
C VAL A 413 6.54 -6.33 -6.24
N PHE A 414 5.89 -6.36 -5.07
CA PHE A 414 6.01 -7.45 -4.10
C PHE A 414 4.73 -8.28 -3.99
N TYR A 415 3.56 -7.65 -4.10
CA TYR A 415 2.26 -8.30 -3.88
C TYR A 415 1.24 -7.91 -4.93
N VAL A 416 0.39 -8.87 -5.27
CA VAL A 416 -0.88 -8.64 -5.96
C VAL A 416 -2.01 -9.34 -5.23
N ALA A 417 -3.17 -8.70 -5.12
CA ALA A 417 -4.39 -9.33 -4.61
C ALA A 417 -5.32 -9.60 -5.78
N ILE A 418 -5.63 -10.86 -5.99
CA ILE A 418 -6.31 -11.34 -7.19
C ILE A 418 -7.38 -12.37 -6.86
N LYS A 419 -8.45 -12.43 -7.64
CA LYS A 419 -9.43 -13.49 -7.49
C LYS A 419 -8.81 -14.86 -7.80
N ARG A 420 -9.16 -15.85 -6.99
CA ARG A 420 -8.67 -17.22 -7.12
C ARG A 420 -8.82 -17.78 -8.54
N ASP A 421 -9.89 -17.40 -9.23
CA ASP A 421 -10.24 -17.89 -10.57
C ASP A 421 -9.20 -17.50 -11.65
N PHE A 422 -8.39 -16.47 -11.41
CA PHE A 422 -7.33 -16.04 -12.32
C PHE A 422 -5.97 -16.68 -12.00
N VAL A 423 -5.86 -17.42 -10.90
CA VAL A 423 -4.67 -18.20 -10.60
C VAL A 423 -4.72 -19.51 -11.40
N PRO A 424 -3.63 -19.94 -12.06
CA PRO A 424 -3.62 -21.20 -12.80
C PRO A 424 -4.06 -22.39 -11.93
N GLU A 425 -5.00 -23.21 -12.43
CA GLU A 425 -5.65 -24.31 -11.68
C GLU A 425 -4.63 -25.27 -11.03
N LYS A 426 -3.51 -25.55 -11.73
CA LYS A 426 -2.42 -26.37 -11.21
C LYS A 426 -1.82 -25.86 -9.88
N LEU A 427 -2.00 -24.57 -9.57
CA LEU A 427 -1.50 -23.91 -8.35
C LEU A 427 -2.56 -23.82 -7.26
N HIS A 428 -3.84 -24.17 -7.53
CA HIS A 428 -4.93 -24.05 -6.54
C HIS A 428 -4.65 -24.87 -5.27
N LYS A 429 -3.99 -26.02 -5.40
CA LYS A 429 -3.62 -26.84 -4.22
C LYS A 429 -2.71 -26.09 -3.25
N VAL A 430 -1.84 -25.23 -3.76
CA VAL A 430 -0.92 -24.43 -2.92
C VAL A 430 -1.66 -23.37 -2.13
N LEU A 431 -2.73 -22.78 -2.72
CA LEU A 431 -3.56 -21.78 -2.06
C LEU A 431 -4.24 -22.32 -0.79
N ASP A 432 -4.47 -23.63 -0.72
CA ASP A 432 -5.19 -24.29 0.37
C ASP A 432 -4.25 -25.00 1.37
N THR A 433 -2.92 -24.87 1.21
CA THR A 433 -1.97 -25.44 2.16
C THR A 433 -1.95 -24.68 3.47
N GLU A 434 -1.60 -25.37 4.57
CA GLU A 434 -1.30 -24.70 5.82
C GLU A 434 -0.09 -23.74 5.62
N PRO A 435 -0.18 -22.50 6.08
CA PRO A 435 0.90 -21.55 5.89
C PRO A 435 2.09 -21.81 6.81
N VAL A 436 3.28 -21.59 6.29
CA VAL A 436 4.48 -21.46 7.12
C VAL A 436 4.42 -20.13 7.87
N ARG A 437 4.53 -20.19 9.20
CA ARG A 437 4.46 -19.00 10.06
C ARG A 437 5.79 -18.24 10.03
N LEU A 438 5.70 -16.95 9.76
CA LEU A 438 6.80 -16.00 9.86
C LEU A 438 6.61 -15.15 11.12
N PRO A 439 7.69 -14.71 11.77
CA PRO A 439 7.57 -13.89 12.97
C PRO A 439 6.94 -12.53 12.67
N ALA A 440 6.30 -11.93 13.66
CA ALA A 440 5.63 -10.62 13.56
C ALA A 440 6.53 -9.47 13.06
N TYR A 441 7.83 -9.65 13.10
CA TYR A 441 8.85 -8.71 12.63
C TYR A 441 9.55 -9.17 11.33
N ASP A 442 8.92 -10.05 10.56
CA ASP A 442 9.41 -10.43 9.23
C ASP A 442 9.42 -9.22 8.28
N LEU A 443 10.33 -9.22 7.32
CA LEU A 443 10.45 -8.11 6.36
C LEU A 443 9.23 -7.96 5.44
N MET A 444 8.43 -9.02 5.31
CA MET A 444 7.16 -9.03 4.57
C MET A 444 5.96 -8.52 5.41
N PHE A 445 6.23 -7.93 6.60
CA PHE A 445 5.22 -7.26 7.44
C PHE A 445 4.78 -5.92 6.85
#